data_a55cf622f8a53e27c1d41b829bb1da56
#
_entry.id   a55cf622f8a53e27c1d41b829bb1da56
#
_cell.length_a   1.000
_cell.length_b   1.000
_cell.length_c   1.000
_cell.angle_alpha   90.00
_cell.angle_beta   90.00
_cell.angle_gamma   90.00
#
_symmetry.space_group_name_H-M   'P 1'
#
loop_
_entity.id
_entity.type
_entity.pdbx_description
1 polymer ?
#
loop_
_entity_poly.entity_id
_entity_poly.type
_entity_poly.pdbx_seq_one_letter_code
_entity_poly.pdbx_strand_id
1 'polypeptide(L)'
;MQTILGAGGAIGTELLKELMRRQQPVRLVSRNPKEVQGVTETVAADISNLPQTIAAVAGSTVVYLLAGLKYDTKIWHELWPRIMSNAIEACKRANAKLVFFDNVYMYGKVVAPMTEETPFNPCSKKGEIRAQIATSLINEFKSGKLCAMIARSADFYVPDPRTSVANVLVFDKFAKKQKASWLINDAVPHSYTYTPDAAKSLALLADSESAWNQTWHVPTAPNPPTGKEFIRMAAKEFGVEPKYRVLSRPLIKVAGLFDTDIRESYEMLYQSDSAYVFHSSKFTKAFGQESTSYADGVRCTALAYQARLRAGAAISG
;
A
#
# COMPACT_ATOMS: atom_id res chain seq x y z
N MET A 1 9.23 16.11 -14.68
CA MET A 1 8.08 15.17 -14.81
C MET A 1 8.14 14.14 -13.69
N GLN A 2 7.04 13.97 -12.95
CA GLN A 2 6.89 12.94 -11.93
C GLN A 2 6.04 11.80 -12.48
N THR A 3 6.57 10.59 -12.54
CA THR A 3 5.93 9.45 -13.21
C THR A 3 5.44 8.41 -12.22
N ILE A 4 4.16 8.02 -12.30
CA ILE A 4 3.54 7.00 -11.45
C ILE A 4 3.40 5.70 -12.25
N LEU A 5 4.21 4.69 -11.95
CA LEU A 5 4.11 3.34 -12.48
C LEU A 5 3.14 2.52 -11.63
N GLY A 6 2.06 2.05 -12.22
CA GLY A 6 0.95 1.38 -11.52
C GLY A 6 -0.16 2.36 -11.11
N ALA A 7 -0.41 3.36 -11.95
CA ALA A 7 -1.50 4.32 -11.76
C ALA A 7 -2.86 3.62 -11.66
N GLY A 8 -3.75 4.14 -10.81
CA GLY A 8 -5.09 3.60 -10.60
C GLY A 8 -5.24 2.69 -9.37
N GLY A 9 -4.15 2.33 -8.69
CA GLY A 9 -4.19 1.73 -7.36
C GLY A 9 -4.55 2.74 -6.26
N ALA A 10 -4.86 2.24 -5.05
CA ALA A 10 -5.27 3.09 -3.92
C ALA A 10 -4.24 4.20 -3.60
N ILE A 11 -2.97 3.84 -3.49
CA ILE A 11 -1.89 4.80 -3.23
C ILE A 11 -1.64 5.72 -4.42
N GLY A 12 -1.63 5.18 -5.65
CA GLY A 12 -1.44 5.97 -6.86
C GLY A 12 -2.49 7.05 -7.07
N THR A 13 -3.75 6.75 -6.71
CA THR A 13 -4.85 7.72 -6.77
C THR A 13 -4.66 8.86 -5.76
N GLU A 14 -4.26 8.55 -4.53
CA GLU A 14 -4.02 9.58 -3.51
C GLU A 14 -2.73 10.37 -3.80
N LEU A 15 -1.68 9.73 -4.29
CA LEU A 15 -0.44 10.41 -4.69
C LEU A 15 -0.69 11.37 -5.88
N LEU A 16 -1.50 10.95 -6.85
CA LEU A 16 -1.88 11.84 -7.94
C LEU A 16 -2.53 13.12 -7.43
N LYS A 17 -3.52 13.00 -6.52
CA LYS A 17 -4.19 14.18 -5.91
C LYS A 17 -3.18 15.10 -5.22
N GLU A 18 -2.23 14.53 -4.49
CA GLU A 18 -1.22 15.31 -3.77
C GLU A 18 -0.24 15.99 -4.71
N LEU A 19 0.24 15.31 -5.76
CA LEU A 19 1.13 15.90 -6.76
C LEU A 19 0.44 17.01 -7.56
N MET A 20 -0.82 16.83 -7.92
CA MET A 20 -1.63 17.88 -8.56
C MET A 20 -1.82 19.09 -7.65
N ARG A 21 -2.13 18.86 -6.36
CA ARG A 21 -2.22 19.95 -5.35
C ARG A 21 -0.91 20.75 -5.24
N ARG A 22 0.23 20.07 -5.43
CA ARG A 22 1.58 20.69 -5.49
C ARG A 22 1.93 21.26 -6.86
N GLN A 23 0.99 21.24 -7.81
CA GLN A 23 1.19 21.72 -9.18
C GLN A 23 2.36 21.04 -9.91
N GLN A 24 2.63 19.77 -9.57
CA GLN A 24 3.68 19.00 -10.23
C GLN A 24 3.20 18.47 -11.59
N PRO A 25 4.05 18.46 -12.62
CA PRO A 25 3.73 17.77 -13.86
C PRO A 25 3.76 16.26 -13.65
N VAL A 26 2.63 15.58 -13.89
CA VAL A 26 2.45 14.15 -13.61
C VAL A 26 2.20 13.37 -14.88
N ARG A 27 2.91 12.23 -15.01
CA ARG A 27 2.64 11.17 -15.98
C ARG A 27 2.08 9.94 -15.27
N LEU A 28 0.92 9.45 -15.75
CA LEU A 28 0.30 8.24 -15.28
C LEU A 28 0.62 7.07 -16.22
N VAL A 29 1.12 5.98 -15.68
CA VAL A 29 1.48 4.78 -16.45
C VAL A 29 0.76 3.56 -15.90
N SER A 30 -0.02 2.91 -16.78
CA SER A 30 -0.64 1.60 -16.52
C SER A 30 -0.92 0.89 -17.84
N ARG A 31 -1.32 -0.38 -17.80
CA ARG A 31 -1.69 -1.15 -19.01
C ARG A 31 -2.92 -0.58 -19.72
N ASN A 32 -3.88 -0.10 -18.95
CA ASN A 32 -5.14 0.49 -19.43
C ASN A 32 -5.39 1.79 -18.65
N PRO A 33 -4.64 2.87 -18.93
CA PRO A 33 -4.77 4.11 -18.19
C PRO A 33 -6.10 4.78 -18.54
N LYS A 34 -6.74 5.36 -17.51
CA LYS A 34 -7.88 6.25 -17.71
C LYS A 34 -7.36 7.68 -17.82
N GLU A 35 -7.94 8.45 -18.70
CA GLU A 35 -7.70 9.88 -18.71
C GLU A 35 -8.19 10.51 -17.42
N VAL A 36 -7.36 11.37 -16.85
CA VAL A 36 -7.69 12.13 -15.64
C VAL A 36 -7.44 13.60 -15.94
N GLN A 37 -8.44 14.43 -15.72
CA GLN A 37 -8.31 15.87 -15.94
C GLN A 37 -7.19 16.47 -15.08
N GLY A 38 -6.35 17.30 -15.67
CA GLY A 38 -5.22 17.97 -14.99
C GLY A 38 -3.93 17.15 -14.94
N VAL A 39 -3.92 15.93 -15.45
CA VAL A 39 -2.70 15.13 -15.63
C VAL A 39 -1.97 15.61 -16.89
N THR A 40 -0.63 15.71 -16.80
CA THR A 40 0.19 16.18 -17.92
C THR A 40 0.22 15.16 -19.05
N GLU A 41 0.34 13.89 -18.71
CA GLU A 41 0.47 12.80 -19.69
C GLU A 41 -0.07 11.47 -19.13
N THR A 42 -0.68 10.69 -20.00
CA THR A 42 -1.17 9.34 -19.70
C THR A 42 -0.58 8.37 -20.72
N VAL A 43 0.12 7.32 -20.23
CA VAL A 43 0.86 6.37 -21.07
C VAL A 43 0.38 4.95 -20.81
N ALA A 44 -0.01 4.25 -21.87
CA ALA A 44 -0.29 2.82 -21.83
C ALA A 44 1.03 2.05 -21.92
N ALA A 45 1.39 1.33 -20.86
CA ALA A 45 2.60 0.50 -20.84
C ALA A 45 2.48 -0.68 -19.88
N ASP A 46 3.05 -1.81 -20.29
CA ASP A 46 3.31 -2.95 -19.42
C ASP A 46 4.72 -2.81 -18.83
N ILE A 47 4.79 -2.53 -17.54
CA ILE A 47 6.07 -2.35 -16.83
C ILE A 47 6.86 -3.66 -16.62
N SER A 48 6.28 -4.80 -16.95
CA SER A 48 7.03 -6.06 -17.07
C SER A 48 7.81 -6.18 -18.40
N ASN A 49 7.54 -5.28 -19.35
CA ASN A 49 8.24 -5.15 -20.62
C ASN A 49 9.27 -4.01 -20.55
N LEU A 50 10.57 -4.33 -20.63
CA LEU A 50 11.65 -3.36 -20.46
C LEU A 50 11.59 -2.19 -21.47
N PRO A 51 11.47 -2.41 -22.81
CA PRO A 51 11.33 -1.32 -23.77
C PRO A 51 10.17 -0.36 -23.46
N GLN A 52 8.99 -0.90 -23.09
CA GLN A 52 7.85 -0.06 -22.72
C GLN A 52 8.12 0.73 -21.42
N THR A 53 8.76 0.11 -20.42
CA THR A 53 9.13 0.78 -19.16
C THR A 53 10.10 1.92 -19.41
N ILE A 54 11.13 1.71 -20.25
CA ILE A 54 12.10 2.75 -20.62
C ILE A 54 11.39 3.92 -21.30
N ALA A 55 10.53 3.65 -22.28
CA ALA A 55 9.77 4.71 -22.99
C ALA A 55 8.85 5.48 -22.01
N ALA A 56 8.18 4.78 -21.11
CA ALA A 56 7.27 5.38 -20.12
C ALA A 56 8.00 6.24 -19.06
N VAL A 57 9.27 5.95 -18.77
CA VAL A 57 10.08 6.68 -17.78
C VAL A 57 10.90 7.82 -18.41
N ALA A 58 11.07 7.84 -19.71
CA ALA A 58 11.88 8.85 -20.41
C ALA A 58 11.46 10.30 -20.04
N GLY A 59 12.45 11.15 -19.71
CA GLY A 59 12.23 12.52 -19.27
C GLY A 59 11.64 12.71 -17.86
N SER A 60 11.54 11.64 -17.08
CA SER A 60 11.12 11.72 -15.67
C SER A 60 12.26 12.25 -14.80
N THR A 61 11.90 13.00 -13.76
CA THR A 61 12.83 13.39 -12.67
C THR A 61 12.69 12.44 -11.48
N VAL A 62 11.43 12.05 -11.18
CA VAL A 62 11.10 11.10 -10.11
C VAL A 62 10.10 10.07 -10.66
N VAL A 63 10.34 8.82 -10.35
CA VAL A 63 9.49 7.68 -10.70
C VAL A 63 9.00 7.01 -9.42
N TYR A 64 7.69 6.84 -9.29
CA TYR A 64 7.06 6.13 -8.19
C TYR A 64 6.61 4.76 -8.68
N LEU A 65 7.22 3.70 -8.18
CA LEU A 65 6.79 2.33 -8.42
C LEU A 65 5.73 1.93 -7.38
N LEU A 66 4.46 2.03 -7.76
CA LEU A 66 3.27 1.76 -6.94
C LEU A 66 2.46 0.57 -7.47
N ALA A 67 3.04 -0.24 -8.34
CA ALA A 67 2.33 -1.32 -8.98
C ALA A 67 1.76 -2.33 -7.96
N GLY A 68 0.54 -2.75 -8.19
CA GLY A 68 -0.09 -3.91 -7.56
C GLY A 68 -0.26 -5.03 -8.58
N LEU A 69 0.08 -6.26 -8.20
CA LEU A 69 -0.18 -7.44 -9.01
C LEU A 69 -1.38 -8.21 -8.44
N LYS A 70 -2.01 -9.02 -9.30
CA LYS A 70 -2.98 -10.02 -8.81
C LYS A 70 -2.33 -10.80 -7.66
N TYR A 71 -3.09 -11.07 -6.61
CA TYR A 71 -2.60 -11.73 -5.41
C TYR A 71 -2.44 -13.24 -5.63
N ASP A 72 -1.45 -13.60 -6.43
CA ASP A 72 -1.13 -14.95 -6.87
C ASP A 72 0.39 -15.16 -6.79
N THR A 73 0.82 -16.17 -6.06
CA THR A 73 2.25 -16.42 -5.78
C THR A 73 3.05 -16.70 -7.05
N LYS A 74 2.48 -17.37 -8.06
CA LYS A 74 3.19 -17.65 -9.33
C LYS A 74 3.41 -16.37 -10.11
N ILE A 75 2.37 -15.52 -10.20
CA ILE A 75 2.44 -14.20 -10.84
C ILE A 75 3.47 -13.31 -10.11
N TRP A 76 3.47 -13.33 -8.78
CA TRP A 76 4.43 -12.55 -8.00
C TRP A 76 5.86 -13.00 -8.23
N HIS A 77 6.12 -14.31 -8.22
CA HIS A 77 7.44 -14.87 -8.45
C HIS A 77 7.98 -14.53 -9.85
N GLU A 78 7.13 -14.54 -10.86
CA GLU A 78 7.51 -14.23 -12.22
C GLU A 78 7.70 -12.72 -12.46
N LEU A 79 6.71 -11.91 -12.03
CA LEU A 79 6.64 -10.53 -12.47
C LEU A 79 7.36 -9.54 -11.56
N TRP A 80 7.37 -9.72 -10.23
CA TRP A 80 7.99 -8.74 -9.34
C TRP A 80 9.49 -8.54 -9.58
N PRO A 81 10.32 -9.59 -9.72
CA PRO A 81 11.74 -9.40 -10.01
C PRO A 81 11.97 -8.68 -11.36
N ARG A 82 11.16 -9.01 -12.36
CA ARG A 82 11.22 -8.39 -13.69
C ARG A 82 10.82 -6.91 -13.64
N ILE A 83 9.70 -6.59 -12.99
CA ILE A 83 9.23 -5.20 -12.83
C ILE A 83 10.27 -4.35 -12.09
N MET A 84 10.84 -4.87 -11.00
CA MET A 84 11.85 -4.15 -10.24
C MET A 84 13.11 -3.91 -11.09
N SER A 85 13.60 -4.92 -11.78
CA SER A 85 14.76 -4.79 -12.68
C SER A 85 14.50 -3.78 -13.80
N ASN A 86 13.32 -3.83 -14.42
CA ASN A 86 12.94 -2.90 -15.47
C ASN A 86 12.84 -1.46 -14.95
N ALA A 87 12.25 -1.24 -13.77
CA ALA A 87 12.16 0.09 -13.16
C ALA A 87 13.55 0.66 -12.82
N ILE A 88 14.44 -0.16 -12.26
CA ILE A 88 15.83 0.22 -11.98
C ILE A 88 16.54 0.63 -13.27
N GLU A 89 16.50 -0.20 -14.30
CA GLU A 89 17.17 0.06 -15.58
C GLU A 89 16.60 1.29 -16.29
N ALA A 90 15.28 1.44 -16.31
CA ALA A 90 14.64 2.60 -16.92
C ALA A 90 15.01 3.91 -16.20
N CYS A 91 15.03 3.90 -14.86
CA CYS A 91 15.43 5.07 -14.08
C CYS A 91 16.91 5.42 -14.30
N LYS A 92 17.81 4.45 -14.38
CA LYS A 92 19.22 4.68 -14.73
C LYS A 92 19.37 5.36 -16.08
N ARG A 93 18.69 4.85 -17.12
CA ARG A 93 18.75 5.43 -18.47
C ARG A 93 18.17 6.85 -18.55
N ALA A 94 17.11 7.12 -17.76
CA ALA A 94 16.49 8.43 -17.72
C ALA A 94 17.19 9.42 -16.78
N ASN A 95 18.19 8.98 -16.01
CA ASN A 95 18.77 9.72 -14.87
C ASN A 95 17.70 10.18 -13.87
N ALA A 96 16.69 9.35 -13.64
CA ALA A 96 15.57 9.62 -12.76
C ALA A 96 15.77 8.97 -11.40
N LYS A 97 15.27 9.59 -10.33
CA LYS A 97 15.22 9.05 -8.98
C LYS A 97 14.05 8.06 -8.85
N LEU A 98 14.22 6.97 -8.09
CA LEU A 98 13.18 5.93 -7.91
C LEU A 98 12.65 5.86 -6.48
N VAL A 99 11.35 6.01 -6.32
CA VAL A 99 10.62 5.74 -5.06
C VAL A 99 9.86 4.43 -5.21
N PHE A 100 10.22 3.42 -4.43
CA PHE A 100 9.49 2.15 -4.38
C PHE A 100 8.58 2.13 -3.16
N PHE A 101 7.26 2.04 -3.37
CA PHE A 101 6.30 1.85 -2.30
C PHE A 101 6.11 0.36 -2.02
N ASP A 102 6.40 -0.04 -0.80
CA ASP A 102 6.49 -1.44 -0.40
C ASP A 102 5.59 -1.73 0.82
N ASN A 103 5.36 -3.02 1.07
CA ASN A 103 4.74 -3.54 2.29
C ASN A 103 5.81 -4.00 3.29
N VAL A 104 5.43 -4.80 4.28
CA VAL A 104 6.32 -5.31 5.32
C VAL A 104 6.44 -6.85 5.35
N TYR A 105 6.05 -7.52 4.27
CA TYR A 105 6.03 -8.99 4.22
C TYR A 105 7.42 -9.60 4.35
N MET A 106 8.47 -8.87 3.94
CA MET A 106 9.86 -9.29 4.08
C MET A 106 10.33 -9.41 5.53
N TYR A 107 9.67 -8.73 6.47
CA TYR A 107 10.02 -8.85 7.88
C TYR A 107 9.58 -10.19 8.50
N GLY A 108 8.54 -10.83 7.91
CA GLY A 108 7.96 -12.04 8.44
C GLY A 108 7.23 -11.83 9.77
N LYS A 109 7.29 -12.82 10.65
CA LYS A 109 6.67 -12.74 11.97
C LYS A 109 7.60 -12.04 12.96
N VAL A 110 7.22 -10.84 13.39
CA VAL A 110 8.00 -10.01 14.31
C VAL A 110 7.30 -9.96 15.67
N VAL A 111 8.07 -10.08 16.76
CA VAL A 111 7.54 -10.01 18.13
C VAL A 111 7.53 -8.56 18.65
N ALA A 112 8.51 -7.76 18.26
CA ALA A 112 8.63 -6.35 18.62
C ALA A 112 7.97 -5.45 17.55
N PRO A 113 7.77 -4.14 17.82
CA PRO A 113 7.35 -3.21 16.78
C PRO A 113 8.31 -3.21 15.59
N MET A 114 7.76 -3.26 14.37
CA MET A 114 8.54 -3.17 13.13
C MET A 114 9.09 -1.76 12.95
N THR A 115 10.38 -1.67 12.64
CA THR A 115 11.09 -0.43 12.29
C THR A 115 11.83 -0.62 10.98
N GLU A 116 12.43 0.42 10.43
CA GLU A 116 13.26 0.35 9.24
C GLU A 116 14.50 -0.55 9.43
N GLU A 117 14.93 -0.75 10.68
CA GLU A 117 16.07 -1.60 11.07
C GLU A 117 15.66 -3.07 11.29
N THR A 118 14.37 -3.40 11.23
CA THR A 118 13.89 -4.77 11.39
C THR A 118 14.51 -5.66 10.30
N PRO A 119 15.20 -6.76 10.66
CA PRO A 119 15.85 -7.62 9.68
C PRO A 119 14.82 -8.35 8.82
N PHE A 120 15.18 -8.65 7.58
CA PHE A 120 14.36 -9.48 6.70
C PHE A 120 14.42 -10.93 7.17
N ASN A 121 13.27 -11.46 7.54
CA ASN A 121 13.09 -12.85 7.95
C ASN A 121 11.72 -13.38 7.46
N PRO A 122 11.52 -13.43 6.13
CA PRO A 122 10.23 -13.79 5.55
C PRO A 122 9.82 -15.20 5.94
N CYS A 123 8.54 -15.38 6.25
CA CYS A 123 7.92 -16.67 6.58
C CYS A 123 6.80 -17.06 5.59
N SER A 124 6.77 -16.42 4.44
CA SER A 124 5.83 -16.67 3.35
C SER A 124 6.53 -16.51 2.00
N LYS A 125 6.03 -17.19 0.97
CA LYS A 125 6.58 -17.06 -0.41
C LYS A 125 6.51 -15.63 -0.93
N LYS A 126 5.40 -14.94 -0.67
CA LYS A 126 5.25 -13.52 -1.04
C LYS A 126 6.24 -12.64 -0.26
N GLY A 127 6.52 -12.97 1.00
CA GLY A 127 7.53 -12.29 1.80
C GLY A 127 8.95 -12.48 1.25
N GLU A 128 9.30 -13.69 0.80
CA GLU A 128 10.59 -13.98 0.15
C GLU A 128 10.79 -13.15 -1.12
N ILE A 129 9.75 -13.07 -1.96
CA ILE A 129 9.78 -12.24 -3.18
C ILE A 129 9.97 -10.76 -2.83
N ARG A 130 9.28 -10.26 -1.79
CA ARG A 130 9.45 -8.87 -1.33
C ARG A 130 10.84 -8.62 -0.78
N ALA A 131 11.41 -9.54 -0.01
CA ALA A 131 12.79 -9.47 0.46
C ALA A 131 13.78 -9.40 -0.71
N GLN A 132 13.60 -10.24 -1.73
CA GLN A 132 14.46 -10.26 -2.92
C GLN A 132 14.45 -8.92 -3.67
N ILE A 133 13.28 -8.38 -4.00
CA ILE A 133 13.19 -7.13 -4.78
C ILE A 133 13.62 -5.90 -3.97
N ALA A 134 13.32 -5.86 -2.66
CA ALA A 134 13.80 -4.81 -1.78
C ALA A 134 15.33 -4.84 -1.67
N THR A 135 15.93 -6.02 -1.50
CA THR A 135 17.39 -6.19 -1.46
C THR A 135 18.04 -5.74 -2.76
N SER A 136 17.44 -6.07 -3.91
CA SER A 136 17.94 -5.64 -5.21
C SER A 136 18.00 -4.11 -5.30
N LEU A 137 16.96 -3.39 -4.89
CA LEU A 137 16.96 -1.93 -4.90
C LEU A 137 17.90 -1.32 -3.86
N ILE A 138 17.99 -1.93 -2.67
CA ILE A 138 18.93 -1.51 -1.62
C ILE A 138 20.37 -1.58 -2.12
N ASN A 139 20.75 -2.63 -2.84
CA ASN A 139 22.09 -2.79 -3.40
C ASN A 139 22.39 -1.71 -4.45
N GLU A 140 21.41 -1.31 -5.26
CA GLU A 140 21.57 -0.25 -6.26
C GLU A 140 21.86 1.11 -5.61
N PHE A 141 21.06 1.51 -4.62
CA PHE A 141 21.30 2.80 -3.99
C PHE A 141 22.50 2.80 -3.04
N LYS A 142 22.82 1.69 -2.35
CA LYS A 142 24.02 1.59 -1.53
C LYS A 142 25.31 1.63 -2.35
N SER A 143 25.28 1.10 -3.58
CA SER A 143 26.45 1.16 -4.49
C SER A 143 26.54 2.47 -5.27
N GLY A 144 25.64 3.43 -5.06
CA GLY A 144 25.59 4.71 -5.76
C GLY A 144 25.20 4.62 -7.24
N LYS A 145 24.72 3.46 -7.70
CA LYS A 145 24.34 3.24 -9.11
C LYS A 145 22.97 3.83 -9.47
N LEU A 146 22.11 4.05 -8.48
CA LEU A 146 20.80 4.66 -8.64
C LEU A 146 20.45 5.46 -7.38
N CYS A 147 20.00 6.69 -7.54
CA CYS A 147 19.37 7.44 -6.45
C CYS A 147 17.95 6.90 -6.24
N ALA A 148 17.73 6.20 -5.14
CA ALA A 148 16.43 5.56 -4.88
C ALA A 148 16.10 5.50 -3.39
N MET A 149 14.84 5.23 -3.08
CA MET A 149 14.39 4.96 -1.72
C MET A 149 13.28 3.91 -1.70
N ILE A 150 13.10 3.28 -0.54
CA ILE A 150 11.96 2.43 -0.25
C ILE A 150 11.09 3.11 0.79
N ALA A 151 9.81 3.29 0.48
CA ALA A 151 8.80 3.77 1.43
C ALA A 151 7.86 2.60 1.76
N ARG A 152 7.82 2.17 3.03
CA ARG A 152 7.02 1.04 3.48
C ARG A 152 5.79 1.51 4.25
N SER A 153 4.69 0.79 4.06
CA SER A 153 3.49 0.98 4.86
C SER A 153 3.11 -0.30 5.61
N ALA A 154 2.41 -0.16 6.72
CA ALA A 154 1.60 -1.22 7.29
C ALA A 154 0.47 -1.61 6.32
N ASP A 155 -0.36 -2.59 6.71
CA ASP A 155 -1.66 -2.76 6.07
C ASP A 155 -2.37 -1.42 6.04
N PHE A 156 -3.20 -1.18 5.03
CA PHE A 156 -3.78 0.14 4.87
C PHE A 156 -5.32 0.11 4.79
N TYR A 157 -5.92 1.22 5.11
CA TYR A 157 -7.32 1.52 4.83
C TYR A 157 -7.44 2.83 4.04
N VAL A 158 -8.47 2.94 3.25
CA VAL A 158 -8.54 3.93 2.20
C VAL A 158 -9.95 4.51 2.07
N PRO A 159 -10.10 5.82 1.81
CA PRO A 159 -11.41 6.44 1.53
C PRO A 159 -12.08 5.90 0.25
N ASP A 160 -11.31 5.31 -0.64
CA ASP A 160 -11.80 4.66 -1.87
C ASP A 160 -11.98 3.14 -1.62
N PRO A 161 -13.13 2.50 -1.99
CA PRO A 161 -13.41 1.09 -1.74
C PRO A 161 -12.58 0.12 -2.62
N ARG A 162 -11.28 0.34 -2.77
CA ARG A 162 -10.40 -0.57 -3.50
C ARG A 162 -9.53 -1.36 -2.54
N THR A 163 -9.45 -2.64 -2.77
CA THR A 163 -8.40 -3.61 -2.37
C THR A 163 -7.64 -3.39 -1.06
N SER A 164 -8.34 -3.02 0.02
CA SER A 164 -7.80 -3.11 1.38
C SER A 164 -8.56 -4.18 2.15
N VAL A 165 -7.85 -5.04 2.88
CA VAL A 165 -8.48 -6.06 3.73
C VAL A 165 -9.43 -5.42 4.73
N ALA A 166 -9.03 -4.31 5.36
CA ALA A 166 -9.88 -3.56 6.28
C ALA A 166 -11.15 -3.03 5.58
N ASN A 167 -11.02 -2.53 4.35
CA ASN A 167 -12.17 -2.04 3.59
C ASN A 167 -13.15 -3.17 3.28
N VAL A 168 -12.67 -4.28 2.73
CA VAL A 168 -13.51 -5.42 2.33
C VAL A 168 -14.20 -6.08 3.54
N LEU A 169 -13.48 -6.24 4.64
CA LEU A 169 -13.99 -6.95 5.81
C LEU A 169 -14.84 -6.11 6.75
N VAL A 170 -14.66 -4.77 6.75
CA VAL A 170 -15.33 -3.88 7.71
C VAL A 170 -16.19 -2.84 6.99
N PHE A 171 -15.58 -1.91 6.24
CA PHE A 171 -16.30 -0.78 5.66
C PHE A 171 -17.33 -1.20 4.62
N ASP A 172 -17.02 -2.09 3.69
CA ASP A 172 -17.96 -2.61 2.68
C ASP A 172 -19.14 -3.33 3.34
N LYS A 173 -18.87 -4.08 4.41
CA LYS A 173 -19.90 -4.81 5.13
C LYS A 173 -20.87 -3.84 5.80
N PHE A 174 -20.37 -2.85 6.54
CA PHE A 174 -21.22 -1.88 7.21
C PHE A 174 -21.96 -0.98 6.22
N ALA A 175 -21.34 -0.59 5.13
CA ALA A 175 -22.01 0.14 4.04
C ALA A 175 -23.20 -0.62 3.46
N LYS A 176 -23.10 -1.95 3.39
CA LYS A 176 -24.17 -2.87 2.95
C LYS A 176 -25.08 -3.32 4.11
N LYS A 177 -24.97 -2.74 5.31
CA LYS A 177 -25.70 -3.13 6.53
C LYS A 177 -25.52 -4.61 6.90
N GLN A 178 -24.37 -5.17 6.61
CA GLN A 178 -23.99 -6.55 6.90
C GLN A 178 -23.08 -6.63 8.14
N LYS A 179 -22.96 -7.83 8.72
CA LYS A 179 -21.98 -8.09 9.78
C LYS A 179 -20.56 -8.00 9.22
N ALA A 180 -19.68 -7.26 9.89
CA ALA A 180 -18.26 -7.22 9.56
C ALA A 180 -17.60 -8.60 9.77
N SER A 181 -16.37 -8.72 9.32
CA SER A 181 -15.52 -9.89 9.57
C SER A 181 -14.14 -9.41 10.06
N TRP A 182 -13.47 -10.25 10.83
CA TRP A 182 -12.09 -10.03 11.24
C TRP A 182 -11.29 -11.31 11.08
N LEU A 183 -9.98 -11.17 10.80
CA LEU A 183 -9.12 -12.35 10.61
C LEU A 183 -8.50 -12.79 11.93
N ILE A 184 -8.58 -14.06 12.24
CA ILE A 184 -7.85 -14.83 13.25
C ILE A 184 -8.01 -14.32 14.68
N ASN A 185 -7.50 -13.13 15.01
CA ASN A 185 -7.45 -12.60 16.37
C ASN A 185 -7.83 -11.13 16.42
N ASP A 186 -8.98 -10.83 17.01
CA ASP A 186 -9.52 -9.48 17.14
C ASP A 186 -9.12 -8.76 18.43
N ALA A 187 -8.34 -9.43 19.29
CA ALA A 187 -7.91 -8.91 20.58
C ALA A 187 -6.50 -8.33 20.59
N VAL A 188 -5.75 -8.49 19.50
CA VAL A 188 -4.38 -7.96 19.37
C VAL A 188 -4.35 -6.66 18.58
N PRO A 189 -3.40 -5.75 18.89
CA PRO A 189 -3.23 -4.50 18.13
C PRO A 189 -2.80 -4.78 16.71
N HIS A 190 -3.35 -4.02 15.74
CA HIS A 190 -2.99 -4.11 14.34
C HIS A 190 -2.87 -2.70 13.72
N SER A 191 -1.66 -2.38 13.27
CA SER A 191 -1.38 -1.10 12.62
C SER A 191 -1.96 -1.03 11.22
N TYR A 192 -2.61 0.08 10.93
CA TYR A 192 -3.11 0.42 9.59
C TYR A 192 -2.63 1.81 9.19
N THR A 193 -2.03 1.90 8.03
CA THR A 193 -1.64 3.17 7.40
C THR A 193 -2.84 3.79 6.68
N TYR A 194 -3.11 5.06 6.91
CA TYR A 194 -4.11 5.82 6.16
C TYR A 194 -3.53 6.26 4.82
N THR A 195 -4.14 5.87 3.70
CA THR A 195 -3.54 6.06 2.37
C THR A 195 -3.29 7.52 1.97
N PRO A 196 -4.12 8.52 2.36
CA PRO A 196 -3.79 9.92 2.11
C PRO A 196 -2.50 10.38 2.82
N ASP A 197 -2.21 9.87 4.02
CA ASP A 197 -0.96 10.20 4.72
C ASP A 197 0.24 9.56 4.03
N ALA A 198 0.10 8.31 3.56
CA ALA A 198 1.14 7.65 2.77
C ALA A 198 1.44 8.46 1.49
N ALA A 199 0.42 8.93 0.79
CA ALA A 199 0.59 9.72 -0.43
C ALA A 199 1.30 11.06 -0.18
N LYS A 200 0.88 11.80 0.84
CA LYS A 200 1.57 13.03 1.28
C LYS A 200 3.03 12.79 1.60
N SER A 201 3.30 11.67 2.30
CA SER A 201 4.66 11.29 2.68
C SER A 201 5.53 10.96 1.48
N LEU A 202 5.01 10.25 0.48
CA LEU A 202 5.74 9.94 -0.75
C LEU A 202 6.17 11.21 -1.48
N ALA A 203 5.27 12.19 -1.59
CA ALA A 203 5.59 13.47 -2.20
C ALA A 203 6.63 14.26 -1.39
N LEU A 204 6.50 14.27 -0.05
CA LEU A 204 7.44 14.95 0.85
C LEU A 204 8.84 14.31 0.80
N LEU A 205 8.91 12.98 0.82
CA LEU A 205 10.15 12.23 0.69
C LEU A 205 10.86 12.53 -0.64
N ALA A 206 10.10 12.58 -1.73
CA ALA A 206 10.65 12.85 -3.05
C ALA A 206 11.24 14.27 -3.18
N ASP A 207 10.66 15.25 -2.47
CA ASP A 207 11.13 16.63 -2.44
C ASP A 207 12.35 16.84 -1.51
N SER A 208 12.67 15.88 -0.64
CA SER A 208 13.75 15.99 0.34
C SER A 208 15.03 15.31 -0.12
N GLU A 209 16.10 16.08 -0.31
CA GLU A 209 17.40 15.52 -0.70
C GLU A 209 17.97 14.56 0.36
N SER A 210 17.72 14.80 1.64
CA SER A 210 18.19 13.93 2.72
C SER A 210 17.43 12.60 2.84
N ALA A 211 16.29 12.45 2.15
CA ALA A 211 15.49 11.23 2.20
C ALA A 211 15.99 10.12 1.27
N TRP A 212 16.80 10.45 0.28
CA TRP A 212 17.27 9.50 -0.72
C TRP A 212 18.28 8.47 -0.17
N ASN A 213 18.35 7.34 -0.84
CA ASN A 213 19.22 6.20 -0.53
C ASN A 213 18.98 5.59 0.86
N GLN A 214 17.71 5.62 1.28
CA GLN A 214 17.26 5.11 2.57
C GLN A 214 15.95 4.32 2.44
N THR A 215 15.62 3.61 3.52
CA THR A 215 14.29 3.05 3.74
C THR A 215 13.54 3.91 4.75
N TRP A 216 12.26 4.14 4.50
CA TRP A 216 11.35 4.90 5.33
C TRP A 216 10.09 4.10 5.63
N HIS A 217 9.62 4.16 6.85
CA HIS A 217 8.26 3.79 7.21
C HIS A 217 7.37 5.03 7.10
N VAL A 218 6.34 4.99 6.25
CA VAL A 218 5.42 6.13 6.09
C VAL A 218 4.59 6.34 7.36
N PRO A 219 4.15 7.57 7.69
CA PRO A 219 3.41 7.87 8.90
C PRO A 219 2.21 6.95 9.10
N THR A 220 2.16 6.34 10.27
CA THR A 220 1.09 5.47 10.72
C THR A 220 0.76 5.84 12.16
N ALA A 221 -0.52 6.01 12.48
CA ALA A 221 -0.94 6.47 13.78
C ALA A 221 -0.38 5.57 14.91
N PRO A 222 0.15 6.15 15.99
CA PRO A 222 0.60 5.40 17.14
C PRO A 222 -0.58 4.71 17.85
N ASN A 223 -0.28 3.77 18.74
CA ASN A 223 -1.27 3.03 19.52
C ASN A 223 -2.33 2.35 18.62
N PRO A 224 -1.92 1.37 17.81
CA PRO A 224 -2.82 0.70 16.90
C PRO A 224 -3.99 0.04 17.65
N PRO A 225 -5.22 0.15 17.13
CA PRO A 225 -6.38 -0.46 17.72
C PRO A 225 -6.35 -1.98 17.60
N THR A 226 -7.01 -2.65 18.52
CA THR A 226 -7.42 -4.05 18.33
C THR A 226 -8.51 -4.15 17.27
N GLY A 227 -8.73 -5.36 16.73
CA GLY A 227 -9.81 -5.57 15.78
C GLY A 227 -11.19 -5.16 16.31
N LYS A 228 -11.44 -5.44 17.59
CA LYS A 228 -12.69 -5.03 18.29
C LYS A 228 -12.87 -3.51 18.28
N GLU A 229 -11.79 -2.78 18.59
CA GLU A 229 -11.81 -1.30 18.64
C GLU A 229 -11.98 -0.71 17.26
N PHE A 230 -11.25 -1.21 16.25
CA PHE A 230 -11.37 -0.75 14.87
C PHE A 230 -12.81 -0.95 14.33
N ILE A 231 -13.39 -2.11 14.56
CA ILE A 231 -14.78 -2.41 14.17
C ILE A 231 -15.77 -1.49 14.88
N ARG A 232 -15.59 -1.22 16.18
CA ARG A 232 -16.45 -0.28 16.93
C ARG A 232 -16.37 1.14 16.39
N MET A 233 -15.17 1.62 16.08
CA MET A 233 -14.97 2.94 15.45
C MET A 233 -15.72 3.01 14.12
N ALA A 234 -15.54 2.03 13.24
CA ALA A 234 -16.23 2.01 11.95
C ALA A 234 -17.76 1.92 12.11
N ALA A 235 -18.26 1.04 12.95
CA ALA A 235 -19.70 0.88 13.19
C ALA A 235 -20.36 2.18 13.67
N LYS A 236 -19.70 2.92 14.57
CA LYS A 236 -20.15 4.23 15.04
C LYS A 236 -20.36 5.21 13.88
N GLU A 237 -19.42 5.29 12.95
CA GLU A 237 -19.48 6.22 11.81
C GLU A 237 -20.57 5.84 10.80
N PHE A 238 -20.90 4.55 10.69
CA PHE A 238 -22.02 4.09 9.87
C PHE A 238 -23.39 4.14 10.60
N GLY A 239 -23.41 4.42 11.91
CA GLY A 239 -24.63 4.39 12.72
C GLY A 239 -25.24 2.99 12.83
N VAL A 240 -24.40 1.95 12.89
CA VAL A 240 -24.84 0.56 12.98
C VAL A 240 -24.28 -0.14 14.22
N GLU A 241 -24.91 -1.24 14.62
CA GLU A 241 -24.40 -2.11 15.67
C GLU A 241 -23.04 -2.73 15.25
N PRO A 242 -22.02 -2.81 16.15
CA PRO A 242 -20.71 -3.38 15.84
C PRO A 242 -20.76 -4.91 15.78
N LYS A 243 -21.65 -5.47 14.98
CA LYS A 243 -21.81 -6.92 14.79
C LYS A 243 -20.76 -7.43 13.81
N TYR A 244 -20.00 -8.44 14.23
CA TYR A 244 -18.99 -9.07 13.41
C TYR A 244 -18.81 -10.55 13.74
N ARG A 245 -17.96 -11.21 12.96
CA ARG A 245 -17.48 -12.57 13.23
C ARG A 245 -15.96 -12.63 13.02
N VAL A 246 -15.28 -13.43 13.82
CA VAL A 246 -13.87 -13.76 13.64
C VAL A 246 -13.77 -14.98 12.71
N LEU A 247 -13.00 -14.85 11.65
CA LEU A 247 -12.75 -15.92 10.69
C LEU A 247 -11.55 -16.73 11.15
N SER A 248 -11.79 -17.97 11.56
CA SER A 248 -10.73 -18.88 12.02
C SER A 248 -9.94 -19.48 10.85
N ARG A 249 -8.71 -19.92 11.11
CA ARG A 249 -7.87 -20.59 10.11
C ARG A 249 -8.55 -21.77 9.40
N PRO A 250 -9.26 -22.71 10.09
CA PRO A 250 -9.98 -23.78 9.40
C PRO A 250 -11.04 -23.25 8.43
N LEU A 251 -11.82 -22.24 8.85
CA LEU A 251 -12.86 -21.65 8.00
C LEU A 251 -12.26 -21.00 6.74
N ILE A 252 -11.17 -20.23 6.89
CA ILE A 252 -10.47 -19.60 5.77
C ILE A 252 -9.86 -20.67 4.85
N LYS A 253 -9.29 -21.76 5.40
CA LYS A 253 -8.75 -22.87 4.62
C LYS A 253 -9.82 -23.54 3.77
N VAL A 254 -11.01 -23.79 4.33
CA VAL A 254 -12.14 -24.38 3.59
C VAL A 254 -12.63 -23.40 2.50
N ALA A 255 -12.79 -22.11 2.82
CA ALA A 255 -13.18 -21.11 1.83
C ALA A 255 -12.16 -21.00 0.68
N GLY A 256 -10.87 -21.15 0.96
CA GLY A 256 -9.80 -21.16 -0.05
C GLY A 256 -9.83 -22.33 -1.03
N LEU A 257 -10.65 -23.37 -0.78
CA LEU A 257 -10.89 -24.44 -1.76
C LEU A 257 -11.74 -23.94 -2.94
N PHE A 258 -12.58 -22.94 -2.68
CA PHE A 258 -13.54 -22.40 -3.64
C PHE A 258 -13.13 -21.03 -4.18
N ASP A 259 -12.22 -20.34 -3.50
CA ASP A 259 -11.77 -19.00 -3.86
C ASP A 259 -10.23 -18.93 -3.86
N THR A 260 -9.68 -18.61 -5.03
CA THR A 260 -8.22 -18.53 -5.23
C THR A 260 -7.59 -17.39 -4.44
N ASP A 261 -8.25 -16.23 -4.33
CA ASP A 261 -7.68 -15.07 -3.64
C ASP A 261 -7.62 -15.35 -2.13
N ILE A 262 -8.63 -16.03 -1.57
CA ILE A 262 -8.63 -16.50 -0.18
C ILE A 262 -7.51 -17.52 0.03
N ARG A 263 -7.35 -18.47 -0.89
CA ARG A 263 -6.28 -19.48 -0.81
C ARG A 263 -4.89 -18.84 -0.84
N GLU A 264 -4.67 -17.89 -1.74
CA GLU A 264 -3.41 -17.18 -1.89
C GLU A 264 -3.10 -16.25 -0.70
N SER A 265 -4.12 -15.75 0.01
CA SER A 265 -3.95 -14.92 1.19
C SER A 265 -3.64 -15.73 2.47
N TYR A 266 -3.85 -17.06 2.43
CA TYR A 266 -3.71 -17.92 3.61
C TYR A 266 -2.30 -17.87 4.23
N GLU A 267 -1.26 -17.81 3.42
CA GLU A 267 0.12 -17.73 3.93
C GLU A 267 0.41 -16.43 4.69
N MET A 268 -0.42 -15.39 4.51
CA MET A 268 -0.26 -14.09 5.18
C MET A 268 -1.02 -13.99 6.51
N LEU A 269 -1.79 -15.00 6.89
CA LEU A 269 -2.58 -14.98 8.13
C LEU A 269 -1.71 -14.90 9.41
N TYR A 270 -0.40 -15.10 9.31
CA TYR A 270 0.51 -14.88 10.43
C TYR A 270 0.51 -13.43 10.93
N GLN A 271 0.21 -12.47 10.06
CA GLN A 271 0.11 -11.05 10.43
C GLN A 271 -1.08 -10.75 11.35
N SER A 272 -2.07 -11.65 11.40
CA SER A 272 -3.26 -11.53 12.24
C SER A 272 -3.22 -12.39 13.51
N ASP A 273 -2.16 -13.18 13.73
CA ASP A 273 -2.05 -14.08 14.90
C ASP A 273 -1.66 -13.34 16.19
N SER A 274 -0.84 -12.33 16.07
CA SER A 274 -0.19 -11.60 17.17
C SER A 274 -0.20 -10.10 16.89
N ALA A 275 0.29 -9.31 17.84
CA ALA A 275 0.42 -7.87 17.67
C ALA A 275 1.21 -7.54 16.39
N TYR A 276 0.60 -6.74 15.54
CA TYR A 276 1.19 -6.22 14.31
C TYR A 276 1.37 -4.71 14.48
N VAL A 277 2.53 -4.33 15.01
CA VAL A 277 2.84 -2.94 15.35
C VAL A 277 3.90 -2.40 14.42
N PHE A 278 3.57 -1.33 13.72
CA PHE A 278 4.42 -0.66 12.75
C PHE A 278 4.81 0.73 13.27
N HIS A 279 6.11 0.99 13.39
CA HIS A 279 6.66 2.24 13.86
C HIS A 279 7.13 3.11 12.70
N SER A 280 6.72 4.36 12.69
CA SER A 280 7.15 5.39 11.73
C SER A 280 7.83 6.59 12.40
N SER A 281 8.40 6.39 13.59
CA SER A 281 9.01 7.46 14.38
C SER A 281 10.22 8.12 13.71
N LYS A 282 10.97 7.39 12.86
CA LYS A 282 12.04 7.95 12.04
C LYS A 282 11.52 9.05 11.14
N PHE A 283 10.40 8.78 10.45
CA PHE A 283 9.77 9.74 9.56
C PHE A 283 9.27 10.97 10.32
N THR A 284 8.53 10.78 11.41
CA THR A 284 7.99 11.89 12.24
C THR A 284 9.11 12.78 12.78
N LYS A 285 10.21 12.18 13.24
CA LYS A 285 11.39 12.93 13.71
C LYS A 285 12.06 13.75 12.61
N ALA A 286 12.14 13.20 11.38
CA ALA A 286 12.82 13.85 10.26
C ALA A 286 11.99 14.98 9.64
N PHE A 287 10.67 14.84 9.57
CA PHE A 287 9.79 15.70 8.77
C PHE A 287 8.73 16.45 9.58
N GLY A 288 8.54 16.14 10.86
CA GLY A 288 7.51 16.76 11.70
C GLY A 288 6.07 16.48 11.27
N GLN A 289 5.86 15.63 10.26
CA GLN A 289 4.53 15.29 9.79
C GLN A 289 3.92 14.20 10.70
N GLU A 290 2.82 14.53 11.32
CA GLU A 290 2.02 13.59 12.10
C GLU A 290 1.07 12.80 11.18
N SER A 291 0.71 11.61 11.62
CA SER A 291 -0.28 10.77 10.97
C SER A 291 -1.69 11.15 11.41
N THR A 292 -2.66 10.96 10.52
CA THR A 292 -4.08 11.04 10.86
C THR A 292 -4.43 10.00 11.93
N SER A 293 -5.17 10.40 12.96
CA SER A 293 -5.63 9.48 14.01
C SER A 293 -6.53 8.38 13.42
N TYR A 294 -6.55 7.19 14.06
CA TYR A 294 -7.46 6.13 13.62
C TYR A 294 -8.92 6.58 13.61
N ALA A 295 -9.35 7.36 14.61
CA ALA A 295 -10.72 7.88 14.67
C ALA A 295 -11.06 8.77 13.47
N ASP A 296 -10.17 9.70 13.13
CA ASP A 296 -10.38 10.62 12.00
C ASP A 296 -10.30 9.91 10.65
N GLY A 297 -9.30 9.03 10.45
CA GLY A 297 -9.16 8.27 9.22
C GLY A 297 -10.35 7.33 8.97
N VAL A 298 -10.83 6.65 10.02
CA VAL A 298 -12.03 5.80 9.95
C VAL A 298 -13.26 6.63 9.62
N ARG A 299 -13.42 7.81 10.26
CA ARG A 299 -14.50 8.75 9.95
C ARG A 299 -14.47 9.20 8.49
N CYS A 300 -13.31 9.66 8.00
CA CYS A 300 -13.15 10.10 6.61
C CYS A 300 -13.45 8.96 5.62
N THR A 301 -13.00 7.74 5.93
CA THR A 301 -13.29 6.56 5.11
C THR A 301 -14.79 6.26 5.07
N ALA A 302 -15.45 6.22 6.21
CA ALA A 302 -16.90 5.97 6.30
C ALA A 302 -17.71 7.03 5.54
N LEU A 303 -17.37 8.32 5.67
CA LEU A 303 -18.01 9.41 4.93
C LEU A 303 -17.86 9.24 3.41
N ALA A 304 -16.67 8.83 2.93
CA ALA A 304 -16.46 8.58 1.51
C ALA A 304 -17.37 7.43 0.98
N TYR A 305 -17.53 6.36 1.76
CA TYR A 305 -18.48 5.28 1.44
C TYR A 305 -19.94 5.76 1.40
N GLN A 306 -20.35 6.53 2.40
CA GLN A 306 -21.71 7.08 2.46
C GLN A 306 -22.00 8.05 1.31
N ALA A 307 -21.04 8.89 0.93
CA ALA A 307 -21.16 9.79 -0.21
C ALA A 307 -21.37 9.02 -1.52
N ARG A 308 -20.66 7.92 -1.74
CA ARG A 308 -20.83 7.05 -2.91
C ARG A 308 -22.20 6.37 -2.93
N LEU A 309 -22.66 5.85 -1.80
CA LEU A 309 -24.00 5.26 -1.70
C LEU A 309 -25.09 6.27 -2.08
N ARG A 310 -24.96 7.53 -1.63
CA ARG A 310 -25.89 8.62 -1.99
C ARG A 310 -25.84 8.97 -3.48
N ALA A 311 -24.66 8.89 -4.09
CA ALA A 311 -24.46 9.15 -5.52
C ALA A 311 -24.92 7.98 -6.41
N GLY A 312 -25.46 6.89 -5.86
CA GLY A 312 -25.91 5.72 -6.62
C GLY A 312 -24.76 4.89 -7.23
N ALA A 313 -23.51 5.17 -6.86
CA ALA A 313 -22.39 4.39 -7.32
C ALA A 313 -22.37 3.01 -6.65
N ALA A 314 -22.38 1.94 -7.42
CA ALA A 314 -22.21 0.59 -6.89
C ALA A 314 -20.87 0.49 -6.15
N ILE A 315 -20.91 0.00 -4.91
CA ILE A 315 -19.71 -0.42 -4.21
C ILE A 315 -19.32 -1.75 -4.88
N SER A 316 -18.42 -1.68 -5.86
CA SER A 316 -17.93 -2.86 -6.56
C SER A 316 -17.22 -3.78 -5.55
N GLY A 317 -17.70 -5.02 -5.50
CA GLY A 317 -17.09 -6.10 -4.74
C GLY A 317 -15.90 -6.70 -5.46
#